data_cf44e23ebcf2b44fd72aa5c17cef8249
#
_entry.id   cf44e23ebcf2b44fd72aa5c17cef8249
#
_cell.length_a   1.000
_cell.length_b   1.000
_cell.length_c   1.000
_cell.angle_alpha   90.00
_cell.angle_beta   90.00
_cell.angle_gamma   90.00
#
_symmetry.space_group_name_H-M   'P 1'
#
loop_
_entity.id
_entity.type
_entity.pdbx_description
1 polymer ?
#
loop_
_entity_poly.entity_id
_entity_poly.type
_entity_poly.pdbx_seq_one_letter_code
_entity_poly.pdbx_strand_id
1 'polypeptide(L)'
;MEENRKRGALSVNMTEGSLWKNMLLFSLPLMVTQVLEVLFNLSDVAIAGKFADYRALGAVGSTTLLVSLFTGLLIGMGSGVNVAVARGLGMGDRERVEKTVHTSFVLCAAFGIIVCLICMLLAGPMLTMLHTKDELIDGATLYLKIYALSMPAMAIYNCGNGIMSAMGDTRRPLLYLSVAGVLNVILNLFFVIRCHMAAEGVAVASVIAQCLSALLIVLHLLGRKDACRLCLSRLRVHPQEARRVLTIGIPTGLQNAIFAIANLFVQVGVNSFDAVTVSGAAAAANADTLLFNMMAAFYTGCASFVSRNWGAGKTQRITKSYLVSMCYAAGVGAICGVLLLLFGRSFLSLFANETGVIDAGMERLRIMSFSYVVSPLMDASIAASRGIGKSVVPTVIVVMGSCVFRVIWVYTIFAWFGTITSLYLLYIFSWAITGAAELLYFRRSYKKVILAQQNW
;
A
#
# COMPACT_ATOMS: atom_id res chain seq x y z
N MET A 1 -23.80 21.30 -20.72
CA MET A 1 -22.73 20.67 -21.53
C MET A 1 -21.33 21.01 -21.04
N GLU A 2 -21.01 22.25 -20.66
CA GLU A 2 -19.68 22.65 -20.15
C GLU A 2 -19.30 22.00 -18.81
N GLU A 3 -20.23 21.81 -17.90
CA GLU A 3 -20.00 21.17 -16.61
C GLU A 3 -19.67 19.67 -16.74
N ASN A 4 -20.24 19.00 -17.75
CA ASN A 4 -19.88 17.62 -18.12
C ASN A 4 -18.49 17.55 -18.80
N ARG A 5 -18.09 18.60 -19.52
CA ARG A 5 -16.76 18.71 -20.12
C ARG A 5 -15.67 18.94 -19.06
N LYS A 6 -15.94 19.76 -18.05
CA LYS A 6 -15.01 19.97 -16.90
C LYS A 6 -14.91 18.75 -15.99
N ARG A 7 -16.00 17.97 -15.80
CA ARG A 7 -15.97 16.70 -15.04
C ARG A 7 -15.22 15.59 -15.77
N GLY A 8 -15.24 15.57 -17.12
CA GLY A 8 -14.44 14.65 -17.93
C GLY A 8 -12.94 15.00 -18.00
N ALA A 9 -12.57 16.25 -17.70
CA ALA A 9 -11.18 16.71 -17.77
C ALA A 9 -10.30 16.21 -16.60
N LEU A 10 -10.89 15.66 -15.53
CA LEU A 10 -10.17 15.16 -14.34
C LEU A 10 -9.96 13.64 -14.35
N SER A 11 -10.71 12.89 -15.18
CA SER A 11 -10.61 11.43 -15.26
C SER A 11 -9.80 10.99 -16.47
N VAL A 12 -8.88 10.03 -16.27
CA VAL A 12 -8.04 9.48 -17.33
C VAL A 12 -8.77 8.36 -18.07
N ASN A 13 -8.79 8.43 -19.43
CA ASN A 13 -9.33 7.35 -20.23
C ASN A 13 -8.34 6.18 -20.31
N MET A 14 -8.74 5.03 -19.74
CA MET A 14 -7.86 3.85 -19.69
C MET A 14 -7.95 2.98 -20.93
N THR A 15 -9.05 3.09 -21.70
CA THR A 15 -9.32 2.20 -22.84
C THR A 15 -8.91 2.78 -24.19
N GLU A 16 -8.61 4.07 -24.24
CA GLU A 16 -8.29 4.79 -25.48
C GLU A 16 -7.09 5.73 -25.32
N GLY A 17 -6.56 6.18 -26.43
CA GLY A 17 -5.41 7.07 -26.45
C GLY A 17 -4.07 6.42 -26.09
N SER A 18 -3.05 7.25 -25.84
CA SER A 18 -1.71 6.81 -25.49
C SER A 18 -1.67 6.22 -24.07
N LEU A 19 -1.26 4.95 -23.95
CA LEU A 19 -1.10 4.27 -22.66
C LEU A 19 -0.02 4.93 -21.81
N TRP A 20 1.10 5.33 -22.41
CA TRP A 20 2.19 6.01 -21.71
C TRP A 20 1.67 7.29 -21.03
N LYS A 21 1.08 8.19 -21.78
CA LYS A 21 0.55 9.45 -21.24
C LYS A 21 -0.52 9.20 -20.17
N ASN A 22 -1.48 8.31 -20.46
CA ASN A 22 -2.61 8.06 -19.58
C ASN A 22 -2.16 7.37 -18.28
N MET A 23 -1.24 6.40 -18.35
CA MET A 23 -0.68 5.74 -17.17
C MET A 23 0.07 6.71 -16.27
N LEU A 24 0.89 7.60 -16.86
CA LEU A 24 1.61 8.61 -16.09
C LEU A 24 0.67 9.59 -15.41
N LEU A 25 -0.31 10.14 -16.14
CA LEU A 25 -1.30 11.09 -15.60
C LEU A 25 -2.17 10.46 -14.49
N PHE A 26 -2.40 9.16 -14.57
CA PHE A 26 -3.12 8.39 -13.55
C PHE A 26 -2.26 8.13 -12.33
N SER A 27 -1.01 7.69 -12.53
CA SER A 27 -0.13 7.25 -11.44
C SER A 27 0.54 8.41 -10.70
N LEU A 28 0.74 9.56 -11.34
CA LEU A 28 1.40 10.69 -10.70
C LEU A 28 0.66 11.21 -9.46
N PRO A 29 -0.68 11.44 -9.48
CA PRO A 29 -1.39 11.81 -8.27
C PRO A 29 -1.35 10.72 -7.19
N LEU A 30 -1.42 9.43 -7.56
CA LEU A 30 -1.29 8.32 -6.61
C LEU A 30 0.10 8.29 -5.98
N MET A 31 1.16 8.56 -6.76
CA MET A 31 2.52 8.63 -6.25
C MET A 31 2.67 9.76 -5.22
N VAL A 32 2.09 10.93 -5.50
CA VAL A 32 2.05 12.05 -4.53
C VAL A 32 1.26 11.66 -3.29
N THR A 33 0.13 10.96 -3.44
CA THR A 33 -0.67 10.43 -2.31
C THR A 33 0.19 9.54 -1.40
N GLN A 34 0.92 8.59 -1.97
CA GLN A 34 1.76 7.66 -1.23
C GLN A 34 2.92 8.37 -0.51
N VAL A 35 3.55 9.35 -1.16
CA VAL A 35 4.58 10.17 -0.52
C VAL A 35 4.01 10.97 0.65
N LEU A 36 2.83 11.58 0.49
CA LEU A 36 2.17 12.31 1.57
C LEU A 36 1.80 11.40 2.75
N GLU A 37 1.33 10.19 2.52
CA GLU A 37 1.05 9.21 3.58
C GLU A 37 2.31 8.91 4.41
N VAL A 38 3.45 8.71 3.75
CA VAL A 38 4.73 8.51 4.46
C VAL A 38 5.12 9.75 5.26
N LEU A 39 4.98 10.95 4.69
CA LEU A 39 5.31 12.21 5.38
C LEU A 39 4.40 12.45 6.58
N PHE A 40 3.11 12.14 6.51
CA PHE A 40 2.19 12.27 7.64
C PHE A 40 2.53 11.27 8.75
N ASN A 41 2.84 10.02 8.42
CA ASN A 41 3.29 9.05 9.41
C ASN A 41 4.61 9.47 10.09
N LEU A 42 5.56 10.01 9.33
CA LEU A 42 6.80 10.56 9.89
C LEU A 42 6.53 11.77 10.79
N SER A 43 5.55 12.61 10.43
CA SER A 43 5.11 13.75 11.23
C SER A 43 4.53 13.31 12.58
N ASP A 44 3.71 12.25 12.59
CA ASP A 44 3.13 11.67 13.81
C ASP A 44 4.23 11.23 14.79
N VAL A 45 5.21 10.48 14.27
CA VAL A 45 6.37 10.02 15.06
C VAL A 45 7.23 11.20 15.55
N ALA A 46 7.49 12.18 14.67
CA ALA A 46 8.30 13.34 15.02
C ALA A 46 7.63 14.22 16.08
N ILE A 47 6.32 14.43 16.00
CA ILE A 47 5.56 15.22 16.99
C ILE A 47 5.54 14.50 18.33
N ALA A 48 5.28 13.19 18.34
CA ALA A 48 5.35 12.37 19.56
C ALA A 48 6.73 12.44 20.21
N GLY A 49 7.81 12.33 19.43
CA GLY A 49 9.18 12.34 19.95
C GLY A 49 9.69 13.70 20.40
N LYS A 50 9.24 14.79 19.74
CA LYS A 50 9.78 16.15 20.04
C LYS A 50 8.98 16.91 21.09
N PHE A 51 7.67 16.70 21.16
CA PHE A 51 6.77 17.51 21.98
C PHE A 51 6.06 16.74 23.10
N ALA A 52 6.09 15.39 23.07
CA ALA A 52 5.72 14.55 24.19
C ALA A 52 6.99 14.03 24.91
N ASP A 53 6.96 12.83 25.42
CA ASP A 53 8.10 12.20 26.06
C ASP A 53 8.63 10.99 25.28
N TYR A 54 9.78 10.42 25.72
CA TYR A 54 10.35 9.24 25.10
C TYR A 54 9.43 8.00 25.16
N ARG A 55 8.52 7.96 26.16
CA ARG A 55 7.53 6.88 26.30
C ARG A 55 6.47 6.96 25.21
N ALA A 56 6.01 8.18 24.87
CA ALA A 56 5.10 8.38 23.76
C ALA A 56 5.73 7.96 22.43
N LEU A 57 6.97 8.36 22.17
CA LEU A 57 7.72 7.92 20.99
C LEU A 57 7.86 6.38 20.94
N GLY A 58 8.23 5.78 22.07
CA GLY A 58 8.36 4.34 22.19
C GLY A 58 7.03 3.59 22.00
N ALA A 59 5.93 4.13 22.54
CA ALA A 59 4.59 3.58 22.37
C ALA A 59 4.16 3.60 20.89
N VAL A 60 4.29 4.73 20.20
CA VAL A 60 3.97 4.84 18.76
C VAL A 60 4.88 3.91 17.94
N GLY A 61 6.20 3.91 18.20
CA GLY A 61 7.16 3.09 17.49
C GLY A 61 6.90 1.59 17.61
N SER A 62 6.59 1.09 18.81
CA SER A 62 6.32 -0.34 19.06
C SER A 62 5.03 -0.84 18.40
N THR A 63 4.09 0.06 18.07
CA THR A 63 2.82 -0.31 17.39
C THR A 63 2.93 -0.31 15.86
N THR A 64 3.98 0.25 15.28
CA THR A 64 4.12 0.49 13.82
C THR A 64 3.90 -0.78 13.00
N LEU A 65 4.42 -1.92 13.45
CA LEU A 65 4.24 -3.20 12.77
C LEU A 65 2.76 -3.62 12.73
N LEU A 66 2.07 -3.55 13.89
CA LEU A 66 0.66 -3.94 14.00
C LEU A 66 -0.23 -3.00 13.18
N VAL A 67 0.06 -1.70 13.23
CA VAL A 67 -0.60 -0.70 12.39
C VAL A 67 -0.43 -1.04 10.90
N SER A 68 0.80 -1.35 10.47
CA SER A 68 1.09 -1.72 9.08
C SER A 68 0.37 -3.01 8.66
N LEU A 69 0.30 -4.00 9.55
CA LEU A 69 -0.40 -5.27 9.31
C LEU A 69 -1.89 -5.03 9.06
N PHE A 70 -2.56 -4.32 9.97
CA PHE A 70 -4.00 -4.05 9.87
C PHE A 70 -4.32 -3.12 8.69
N THR A 71 -3.53 -2.08 8.49
CA THR A 71 -3.67 -1.16 7.35
C THR A 71 -3.50 -1.91 6.02
N GLY A 72 -2.51 -2.79 5.93
CA GLY A 72 -2.27 -3.63 4.75
C GLY A 72 -3.47 -4.50 4.38
N LEU A 73 -4.19 -5.04 5.38
CA LEU A 73 -5.44 -5.78 5.15
C LEU A 73 -6.52 -4.89 4.52
N LEU A 74 -6.69 -3.67 5.04
CA LEU A 74 -7.70 -2.72 4.55
C LEU A 74 -7.38 -2.20 3.15
N ILE A 75 -6.12 -1.92 2.84
CA ILE A 75 -5.65 -1.54 1.49
C ILE A 75 -5.92 -2.67 0.49
N GLY A 76 -5.71 -3.92 0.91
CA GLY A 76 -6.02 -5.09 0.07
C GLY A 76 -7.49 -5.12 -0.36
N MET A 77 -8.42 -4.83 0.55
CA MET A 77 -9.85 -4.74 0.22
C MET A 77 -10.13 -3.64 -0.82
N GLY A 78 -9.54 -2.46 -0.68
CA GLY A 78 -9.63 -1.37 -1.67
C GLY A 78 -9.13 -1.78 -3.07
N SER A 79 -8.07 -2.58 -3.15
CA SER A 79 -7.57 -3.14 -4.41
C SER A 79 -8.57 -4.09 -5.06
N GLY A 80 -9.25 -4.94 -4.27
CA GLY A 80 -10.34 -5.80 -4.74
C GLY A 80 -11.50 -5.00 -5.34
N VAL A 81 -11.90 -3.94 -4.66
CA VAL A 81 -12.93 -3.01 -5.14
C VAL A 81 -12.53 -2.35 -6.45
N ASN A 82 -11.30 -1.84 -6.54
CA ASN A 82 -10.76 -1.21 -7.74
C ASN A 82 -10.87 -2.13 -8.96
N VAL A 83 -10.37 -3.34 -8.87
CA VAL A 83 -10.37 -4.31 -9.97
C VAL A 83 -11.80 -4.70 -10.37
N ALA A 84 -12.70 -4.95 -9.41
CA ALA A 84 -14.08 -5.35 -9.69
C ALA A 84 -14.87 -4.23 -10.39
N VAL A 85 -14.76 -2.99 -9.89
CA VAL A 85 -15.43 -1.81 -10.47
C VAL A 85 -14.82 -1.47 -11.84
N ALA A 86 -13.48 -1.46 -11.98
CA ALA A 86 -12.80 -1.19 -13.25
C ALA A 86 -13.24 -2.15 -14.35
N ARG A 87 -13.40 -3.44 -14.02
CA ARG A 87 -13.87 -4.46 -14.94
C ARG A 87 -15.33 -4.21 -15.37
N GLY A 88 -16.23 -3.92 -14.43
CA GLY A 88 -17.63 -3.58 -14.74
C GLY A 88 -17.75 -2.36 -15.63
N LEU A 89 -17.00 -1.31 -15.32
CA LEU A 89 -16.92 -0.11 -16.14
C LEU A 89 -16.32 -0.38 -17.55
N GLY A 90 -15.36 -1.31 -17.66
CA GLY A 90 -14.81 -1.75 -18.94
C GLY A 90 -15.87 -2.43 -19.81
N MET A 91 -16.71 -3.28 -19.22
CA MET A 91 -17.82 -3.95 -19.90
C MET A 91 -18.95 -3.00 -20.31
N GLY A 92 -19.01 -1.79 -19.77
CA GLY A 92 -20.14 -0.88 -19.96
C GLY A 92 -21.41 -1.30 -19.21
N ASP A 93 -21.32 -2.27 -18.32
CA ASP A 93 -22.43 -2.83 -17.54
C ASP A 93 -22.72 -1.95 -16.32
N ARG A 94 -23.64 -1.01 -16.49
CA ARG A 94 -24.02 -0.04 -15.45
C ARG A 94 -24.62 -0.69 -14.22
N GLU A 95 -25.49 -1.68 -14.42
CA GLU A 95 -26.18 -2.37 -13.32
C GLU A 95 -25.18 -3.13 -12.44
N ARG A 96 -24.25 -3.84 -13.08
CA ARG A 96 -23.17 -4.54 -12.39
C ARG A 96 -22.27 -3.59 -11.60
N VAL A 97 -21.89 -2.44 -12.18
CA VAL A 97 -21.08 -1.43 -11.47
C VAL A 97 -21.82 -0.93 -10.25
N GLU A 98 -23.12 -0.60 -10.37
CA GLU A 98 -23.95 -0.15 -9.25
C GLU A 98 -24.00 -1.21 -8.14
N LYS A 99 -24.28 -2.47 -8.47
CA LYS A 99 -24.28 -3.59 -7.53
C LYS A 99 -22.91 -3.77 -6.85
N THR A 100 -21.82 -3.66 -7.63
CA THR A 100 -20.45 -3.78 -7.10
C THR A 100 -20.14 -2.66 -6.12
N VAL A 101 -20.47 -1.41 -6.44
CA VAL A 101 -20.23 -0.24 -5.56
C VAL A 101 -20.95 -0.42 -4.22
N HIS A 102 -22.26 -0.70 -4.22
CA HIS A 102 -23.04 -0.85 -2.99
C HIS A 102 -22.59 -2.05 -2.15
N THR A 103 -22.30 -3.19 -2.79
CA THR A 103 -21.75 -4.37 -2.12
C THR A 103 -20.40 -4.08 -1.49
N SER A 104 -19.52 -3.38 -2.21
CA SER A 104 -18.17 -3.04 -1.72
C SER A 104 -18.22 -2.16 -0.49
N PHE A 105 -19.11 -1.17 -0.42
CA PHE A 105 -19.26 -0.32 0.76
C PHE A 105 -19.66 -1.12 2.00
N VAL A 106 -20.64 -2.03 1.86
CA VAL A 106 -21.09 -2.88 2.97
C VAL A 106 -19.96 -3.81 3.42
N LEU A 107 -19.27 -4.46 2.46
CA LEU A 107 -18.17 -5.36 2.77
C LEU A 107 -16.99 -4.64 3.45
N CYS A 108 -16.58 -3.49 2.92
CA CYS A 108 -15.47 -2.74 3.50
C CYS A 108 -15.80 -2.19 4.88
N ALA A 109 -17.02 -1.69 5.09
CA ALA A 109 -17.48 -1.25 6.41
C ALA A 109 -17.47 -2.42 7.42
N ALA A 110 -18.06 -3.56 7.05
CA ALA A 110 -18.07 -4.75 7.90
C ALA A 110 -16.64 -5.25 8.19
N PHE A 111 -15.78 -5.31 7.17
CA PHE A 111 -14.39 -5.73 7.32
C PHE A 111 -13.59 -4.77 8.21
N GLY A 112 -13.77 -3.45 8.05
CA GLY A 112 -13.16 -2.44 8.89
C GLY A 112 -13.58 -2.56 10.36
N ILE A 113 -14.86 -2.84 10.63
CA ILE A 113 -15.38 -3.08 11.97
C ILE A 113 -14.78 -4.38 12.56
N ILE A 114 -14.71 -5.46 11.78
CA ILE A 114 -14.11 -6.73 12.23
C ILE A 114 -12.64 -6.51 12.59
N VAL A 115 -11.87 -5.84 11.72
CA VAL A 115 -10.44 -5.55 11.97
C VAL A 115 -10.27 -4.65 13.19
N CYS A 116 -11.14 -3.63 13.38
CA CYS A 116 -11.18 -2.79 14.56
C CYS A 116 -11.39 -3.63 15.84
N LEU A 117 -12.40 -4.48 15.86
CA LEU A 117 -12.70 -5.33 17.02
C LEU A 117 -11.55 -6.31 17.33
N ILE A 118 -10.98 -6.94 16.31
CA ILE A 118 -9.81 -7.83 16.47
C ILE A 118 -8.64 -7.04 17.06
N CYS A 119 -8.34 -5.86 16.52
CA CYS A 119 -7.27 -5.01 17.03
C CYS A 119 -7.52 -4.58 18.48
N MET A 120 -8.74 -4.14 18.82
CA MET A 120 -9.09 -3.73 20.18
C MET A 120 -8.96 -4.87 21.20
N LEU A 121 -9.39 -6.08 20.82
CA LEU A 121 -9.35 -7.25 21.71
C LEU A 121 -7.94 -7.81 21.89
N LEU A 122 -7.15 -7.80 20.81
CA LEU A 122 -5.83 -8.44 20.77
C LEU A 122 -4.65 -7.46 20.92
N ALA A 123 -4.89 -6.14 21.07
CA ALA A 123 -3.82 -5.14 21.16
C ALA A 123 -2.78 -5.48 22.24
N GLY A 124 -3.20 -5.72 23.49
CA GLY A 124 -2.30 -6.08 24.60
C GLY A 124 -1.56 -7.40 24.33
N PRO A 125 -2.25 -8.53 24.10
CA PRO A 125 -1.63 -9.81 23.80
C PRO A 125 -0.63 -9.75 22.62
N MET A 126 -0.94 -9.03 21.54
CA MET A 126 -0.05 -8.89 20.38
C MET A 126 1.22 -8.09 20.73
N LEU A 127 1.10 -7.00 21.50
CA LEU A 127 2.25 -6.21 21.96
C LEU A 127 3.13 -7.00 22.94
N THR A 128 2.55 -7.78 23.83
CA THR A 128 3.29 -8.70 24.71
C THR A 128 4.05 -9.76 23.89
N MET A 129 3.41 -10.33 22.87
CA MET A 129 4.03 -11.29 21.96
C MET A 129 5.20 -10.68 21.17
N LEU A 130 5.15 -9.39 20.88
CA LEU A 130 6.24 -8.63 20.25
C LEU A 130 7.33 -8.21 21.24
N HIS A 131 7.27 -8.65 22.51
CA HIS A 131 8.22 -8.31 23.57
C HIS A 131 8.36 -6.78 23.77
N THR A 132 7.25 -6.06 23.66
CA THR A 132 7.21 -4.63 23.99
C THR A 132 7.59 -4.46 25.47
N LYS A 133 8.47 -3.49 25.78
CA LYS A 133 8.92 -3.23 27.16
C LYS A 133 7.76 -2.86 28.06
N ASP A 134 7.79 -3.33 29.32
CA ASP A 134 6.72 -3.12 30.32
C ASP A 134 6.40 -1.63 30.52
N GLU A 135 7.41 -0.77 30.47
CA GLU A 135 7.26 0.68 30.58
C GLU A 135 6.44 1.34 29.44
N LEU A 136 6.35 0.66 28.29
CA LEU A 136 5.71 1.18 27.07
C LEU A 136 4.37 0.47 26.76
N ILE A 137 4.14 -0.69 27.34
CA ILE A 137 3.03 -1.58 26.90
C ILE A 137 1.67 -0.95 27.13
N ASP A 138 1.46 -0.24 28.23
CA ASP A 138 0.19 0.42 28.54
C ASP A 138 -0.11 1.56 27.56
N GLY A 139 0.88 2.44 27.31
CA GLY A 139 0.78 3.52 26.34
C GLY A 139 0.60 3.01 24.92
N ALA A 140 1.35 1.98 24.53
CA ALA A 140 1.24 1.34 23.22
C ALA A 140 -0.12 0.66 23.01
N THR A 141 -0.64 -0.01 24.05
CA THR A 141 -1.96 -0.65 24.02
C THR A 141 -3.06 0.40 23.90
N LEU A 142 -2.99 1.49 24.65
CA LEU A 142 -3.94 2.58 24.58
C LEU A 142 -3.92 3.25 23.20
N TYR A 143 -2.72 3.59 22.70
CA TYR A 143 -2.52 4.13 21.35
C TYR A 143 -3.17 3.23 20.29
N LEU A 144 -2.85 1.93 20.30
CA LEU A 144 -3.33 0.98 19.31
C LEU A 144 -4.85 0.79 19.38
N LYS A 145 -5.45 0.78 20.58
CA LYS A 145 -6.90 0.73 20.75
C LYS A 145 -7.60 1.97 20.22
N ILE A 146 -7.07 3.16 20.50
CA ILE A 146 -7.62 4.41 19.96
C ILE A 146 -7.48 4.42 18.45
N TYR A 147 -6.28 4.09 17.93
CA TYR A 147 -6.02 4.01 16.49
C TYR A 147 -6.96 3.03 15.78
N ALA A 148 -7.31 1.91 16.42
CA ALA A 148 -8.24 0.93 15.87
C ALA A 148 -9.61 1.52 15.52
N LEU A 149 -10.06 2.56 16.22
CA LEU A 149 -11.31 3.27 15.89
C LEU A 149 -11.28 3.95 14.52
N SER A 150 -10.11 4.19 13.96
CA SER A 150 -9.96 4.72 12.58
C SER A 150 -10.19 3.66 11.51
N MET A 151 -10.07 2.37 11.82
CA MET A 151 -10.07 1.29 10.83
C MET A 151 -11.35 1.19 10.00
N PRO A 152 -12.56 1.36 10.55
CA PRO A 152 -13.78 1.41 9.74
C PRO A 152 -13.77 2.59 8.76
N ALA A 153 -13.34 3.77 9.20
CA ALA A 153 -13.21 4.94 8.34
C ALA A 153 -12.15 4.73 7.24
N MET A 154 -11.00 4.16 7.60
CA MET A 154 -9.94 3.80 6.65
C MET A 154 -10.42 2.78 5.62
N ALA A 155 -11.19 1.77 6.02
CA ALA A 155 -11.78 0.79 5.11
C ALA A 155 -12.72 1.45 4.09
N ILE A 156 -13.57 2.39 4.55
CA ILE A 156 -14.48 3.16 3.70
C ILE A 156 -13.70 4.07 2.75
N TYR A 157 -12.66 4.76 3.25
CA TYR A 157 -11.80 5.58 2.41
C TYR A 157 -11.12 4.74 1.31
N ASN A 158 -10.53 3.58 1.65
CA ASN A 158 -9.90 2.69 0.67
C ASN A 158 -10.90 2.13 -0.35
N CYS A 159 -12.14 1.83 0.08
CA CYS A 159 -13.23 1.45 -0.82
C CYS A 159 -13.52 2.57 -1.84
N GLY A 160 -13.74 3.78 -1.35
CA GLY A 160 -14.01 4.94 -2.20
C GLY A 160 -12.85 5.29 -3.13
N ASN A 161 -11.61 5.24 -2.63
CA ASN A 161 -10.39 5.42 -3.42
C ASN A 161 -10.28 4.35 -4.52
N GLY A 162 -10.59 3.08 -4.21
CA GLY A 162 -10.66 2.00 -5.19
C GLY A 162 -11.68 2.27 -6.30
N ILE A 163 -12.89 2.74 -5.95
CA ILE A 163 -13.93 3.12 -6.92
C ILE A 163 -13.47 4.28 -7.80
N MET A 164 -12.92 5.33 -7.20
CA MET A 164 -12.47 6.52 -7.92
C MET A 164 -11.28 6.22 -8.84
N SER A 165 -10.33 5.42 -8.39
CA SER A 165 -9.23 4.91 -9.21
C SER A 165 -9.75 4.07 -10.39
N ALA A 166 -10.76 3.20 -10.17
CA ALA A 166 -11.39 2.44 -11.25
C ALA A 166 -12.03 3.33 -12.33
N MET A 167 -12.51 4.52 -11.95
CA MET A 167 -13.04 5.53 -12.88
C MET A 167 -11.95 6.35 -13.58
N GLY A 168 -10.70 6.27 -13.15
CA GLY A 168 -9.60 7.08 -13.66
C GLY A 168 -9.40 8.42 -12.94
N ASP A 169 -10.07 8.64 -11.82
CA ASP A 169 -9.97 9.85 -11.02
C ASP A 169 -9.10 9.60 -9.77
N THR A 170 -7.83 9.91 -9.88
CA THR A 170 -6.85 9.79 -8.79
C THR A 170 -6.53 11.12 -8.11
N ARG A 171 -6.99 12.25 -8.71
CA ARG A 171 -6.69 13.58 -8.20
C ARG A 171 -7.54 13.95 -6.98
N ARG A 172 -8.83 13.56 -7.00
CA ARG A 172 -9.72 13.87 -5.87
C ARG A 172 -9.39 13.10 -4.60
N PRO A 173 -9.10 11.77 -4.63
CA PRO A 173 -8.59 11.07 -3.45
C PRO A 173 -7.33 11.73 -2.87
N LEU A 174 -6.39 12.17 -3.73
CA LEU A 174 -5.22 12.94 -3.30
C LEU A 174 -5.62 14.21 -2.53
N LEU A 175 -6.57 14.99 -3.08
CA LEU A 175 -7.04 16.22 -2.41
C LEU A 175 -7.65 15.91 -1.03
N TYR A 176 -8.50 14.88 -0.94
CA TYR A 176 -9.15 14.50 0.33
C TYR A 176 -8.13 14.04 1.38
N LEU A 177 -7.15 13.24 0.96
CA LEU A 177 -6.07 12.84 1.84
C LEU A 177 -5.19 14.02 2.26
N SER A 178 -4.89 14.95 1.34
CA SER A 178 -4.09 16.14 1.66
C SER A 178 -4.79 17.01 2.71
N VAL A 179 -6.09 17.25 2.58
CA VAL A 179 -6.88 18.02 3.56
C VAL A 179 -6.90 17.30 4.91
N ALA A 180 -7.14 15.98 4.90
CA ALA A 180 -7.15 15.19 6.13
C ALA A 180 -5.77 15.14 6.80
N GLY A 181 -4.69 15.02 6.01
CA GLY A 181 -3.32 14.98 6.52
C GLY A 181 -2.86 16.31 7.13
N VAL A 182 -3.19 17.44 6.49
CA VAL A 182 -2.93 18.77 7.08
C VAL A 182 -3.70 18.92 8.39
N LEU A 183 -4.96 18.50 8.45
CA LEU A 183 -5.74 18.51 9.69
C LEU A 183 -5.10 17.60 10.75
N ASN A 184 -4.60 16.41 10.37
CA ASN A 184 -3.91 15.49 11.27
C ASN A 184 -2.71 16.17 11.94
N VAL A 185 -1.84 16.82 11.16
CA VAL A 185 -0.66 17.55 11.71
C VAL A 185 -1.09 18.66 12.67
N ILE A 186 -2.11 19.45 12.31
CA ILE A 186 -2.63 20.53 13.18
C ILE A 186 -3.18 19.95 14.49
N LEU A 187 -3.97 18.88 14.41
CA LEU A 187 -4.55 18.22 15.58
C LEU A 187 -3.49 17.53 16.45
N ASN A 188 -2.45 16.92 15.86
CA ASN A 188 -1.32 16.37 16.59
C ASN A 188 -0.65 17.45 17.46
N LEU A 189 -0.32 18.60 16.86
CA LEU A 189 0.28 19.71 17.58
C LEU A 189 -0.67 20.24 18.67
N PHE A 190 -1.96 20.35 18.39
CA PHE A 190 -2.95 20.81 19.36
C PHE A 190 -3.07 19.84 20.54
N PHE A 191 -3.28 18.54 20.31
CA PHE A 191 -3.47 17.57 21.39
C PHE A 191 -2.19 17.36 22.20
N VAL A 192 -1.04 17.29 21.55
CA VAL A 192 0.24 17.05 22.25
C VAL A 192 0.71 18.30 22.99
N ILE A 193 0.70 19.47 22.35
CA ILE A 193 1.25 20.68 22.95
C ILE A 193 0.25 21.39 23.87
N ARG A 194 -1.03 21.52 23.44
CA ARG A 194 -2.01 22.32 24.16
C ARG A 194 -2.78 21.52 25.18
N CYS A 195 -3.10 20.25 24.86
CA CYS A 195 -3.86 19.37 25.77
C CYS A 195 -2.93 18.49 26.62
N HIS A 196 -1.61 18.56 26.42
CA HIS A 196 -0.61 17.74 27.12
C HIS A 196 -0.88 16.22 27.05
N MET A 197 -1.48 15.78 25.93
CA MET A 197 -1.67 14.35 25.66
C MET A 197 -0.38 13.74 25.09
N ALA A 198 -0.11 12.49 25.45
CA ALA A 198 1.06 11.76 24.94
C ALA A 198 0.73 11.04 23.60
N ALA A 199 1.02 9.76 23.48
CA ALA A 199 0.74 8.97 22.29
C ALA A 199 -0.75 8.93 21.92
N GLU A 200 -1.63 8.94 22.93
CA GLU A 200 -3.08 8.95 22.74
C GLU A 200 -3.57 10.19 21.97
N GLY A 201 -2.92 11.35 22.14
CA GLY A 201 -3.24 12.55 21.37
C GLY A 201 -3.00 12.39 19.87
N VAL A 202 -1.89 11.74 19.51
CA VAL A 202 -1.56 11.43 18.12
C VAL A 202 -2.57 10.42 17.54
N ALA A 203 -2.95 9.40 18.32
CA ALA A 203 -3.96 8.43 17.89
C ALA A 203 -5.32 9.09 17.62
N VAL A 204 -5.80 9.97 18.52
CA VAL A 204 -7.06 10.71 18.36
C VAL A 204 -7.03 11.60 17.12
N ALA A 205 -5.93 12.33 16.89
CA ALA A 205 -5.75 13.13 15.69
C ALA A 205 -5.85 12.29 14.40
N SER A 206 -5.22 11.12 14.39
CA SER A 206 -5.27 10.17 13.26
C SER A 206 -6.69 9.65 13.04
N VAL A 207 -7.45 9.32 14.09
CA VAL A 207 -8.87 8.93 13.97
C VAL A 207 -9.70 10.02 13.32
N ILE A 208 -9.58 11.26 13.80
CA ILE A 208 -10.35 12.41 13.26
C ILE A 208 -9.99 12.63 11.78
N ALA A 209 -8.71 12.60 11.43
CA ALA A 209 -8.25 12.79 10.06
C ALA A 209 -8.78 11.68 9.13
N GLN A 210 -8.72 10.42 9.55
CA GLN A 210 -9.26 9.29 8.78
C GLN A 210 -10.78 9.38 8.61
N CYS A 211 -11.52 9.77 9.65
CA CYS A 211 -12.96 10.01 9.55
C CYS A 211 -13.27 11.15 8.55
N LEU A 212 -12.49 12.23 8.54
CA LEU A 212 -12.66 13.31 7.58
C LEU A 212 -12.40 12.85 6.14
N SER A 213 -11.32 12.11 5.89
CA SER A 213 -11.02 11.58 4.55
C SER A 213 -12.12 10.64 4.04
N ALA A 214 -12.63 9.75 4.90
CA ALA A 214 -13.76 8.88 4.61
C ALA A 214 -15.05 9.66 4.33
N LEU A 215 -15.34 10.68 5.13
CA LEU A 215 -16.51 11.55 4.94
C LEU A 215 -16.46 12.26 3.58
N LEU A 216 -15.31 12.86 3.24
CA LEU A 216 -15.15 13.60 1.98
C LEU A 216 -15.35 12.69 0.76
N ILE A 217 -14.81 11.47 0.78
CA ILE A 217 -14.95 10.54 -0.34
C ILE A 217 -16.39 10.01 -0.45
N VAL A 218 -17.06 9.74 0.68
CA VAL A 218 -18.47 9.33 0.72
C VAL A 218 -19.38 10.44 0.17
N LEU A 219 -19.22 11.68 0.65
CA LEU A 219 -19.99 12.83 0.17
C LEU A 219 -19.81 13.02 -1.35
N HIS A 220 -18.58 12.84 -1.84
CA HIS A 220 -18.33 12.89 -3.27
C HIS A 220 -19.12 11.81 -4.03
N LEU A 221 -19.10 10.56 -3.58
CA LEU A 221 -19.77 9.46 -4.24
C LEU A 221 -21.30 9.56 -4.16
N LEU A 222 -21.85 10.12 -3.07
CA LEU A 222 -23.28 10.44 -2.94
C LEU A 222 -23.73 11.51 -3.96
N GLY A 223 -22.90 12.51 -4.20
CA GLY A 223 -23.17 13.61 -5.15
C GLY A 223 -23.02 13.25 -6.64
N ARG A 224 -22.59 12.03 -6.98
CA ARG A 224 -22.40 11.61 -8.37
C ARG A 224 -23.75 11.31 -9.06
N LYS A 225 -23.73 11.32 -10.41
CA LYS A 225 -24.92 11.02 -11.26
C LYS A 225 -24.68 9.84 -12.22
N ASP A 226 -23.56 9.13 -12.08
CA ASP A 226 -23.20 7.97 -12.91
C ASP A 226 -23.39 6.63 -12.19
N ALA A 227 -23.00 5.53 -12.84
CA ALA A 227 -23.13 4.17 -12.28
C ALA A 227 -22.35 3.95 -10.98
N CYS A 228 -21.37 4.81 -10.66
CA CYS A 228 -20.61 4.74 -9.42
C CYS A 228 -21.22 5.60 -8.30
N ARG A 229 -22.45 6.13 -8.48
CA ARG A 229 -23.16 6.85 -7.43
C ARG A 229 -23.45 5.93 -6.25
N LEU A 230 -23.11 6.39 -5.06
CA LEU A 230 -23.51 5.75 -3.82
C LEU A 230 -24.93 6.19 -3.45
N CYS A 231 -25.82 5.22 -3.18
CA CYS A 231 -27.16 5.45 -2.67
C CYS A 231 -27.35 4.65 -1.38
N LEU A 232 -27.46 5.33 -0.24
CA LEU A 232 -27.55 4.64 1.06
C LEU A 232 -28.77 3.72 1.16
N SER A 233 -29.89 4.07 0.51
CA SER A 233 -31.11 3.24 0.45
C SER A 233 -30.96 1.96 -0.39
N ARG A 234 -29.90 1.87 -1.20
CA ARG A 234 -29.63 0.71 -2.07
C ARG A 234 -28.47 -0.15 -1.57
N LEU A 235 -27.96 0.11 -0.37
CA LEU A 235 -26.89 -0.69 0.24
C LEU A 235 -27.40 -2.13 0.44
N ARG A 236 -26.83 -3.04 -0.34
CA ARG A 236 -27.16 -4.46 -0.30
C ARG A 236 -25.96 -5.29 -0.73
N VAL A 237 -25.78 -6.46 -0.13
CA VAL A 237 -24.76 -7.41 -0.53
C VAL A 237 -25.29 -8.30 -1.65
N HIS A 238 -24.62 -8.25 -2.80
CA HIS A 238 -24.87 -9.15 -3.92
C HIS A 238 -23.79 -10.24 -3.91
N PRO A 239 -24.11 -11.53 -3.71
CA PRO A 239 -23.15 -12.60 -3.47
C PRO A 239 -22.10 -12.75 -4.58
N GLN A 240 -22.49 -12.56 -5.84
CA GLN A 240 -21.57 -12.65 -6.97
C GLN A 240 -20.52 -11.54 -6.95
N GLU A 241 -20.93 -10.29 -6.69
CA GLU A 241 -20.02 -9.14 -6.62
C GLU A 241 -19.17 -9.19 -5.34
N ALA A 242 -19.76 -9.64 -4.22
CA ALA A 242 -19.02 -9.90 -2.99
C ALA A 242 -17.88 -10.90 -3.22
N ARG A 243 -18.17 -12.04 -3.84
CA ARG A 243 -17.15 -13.04 -4.18
C ARG A 243 -16.03 -12.46 -5.05
N ARG A 244 -16.37 -11.60 -6.02
CA ARG A 244 -15.37 -10.96 -6.91
C ARG A 244 -14.43 -10.03 -6.14
N VAL A 245 -14.97 -9.19 -5.27
CA VAL A 245 -14.18 -8.26 -4.44
C VAL A 245 -13.32 -9.05 -3.46
N LEU A 246 -13.90 -10.00 -2.73
CA LEU A 246 -13.20 -10.77 -1.71
C LEU A 246 -12.10 -11.68 -2.29
N THR A 247 -12.33 -12.29 -3.46
CA THR A 247 -11.32 -13.16 -4.12
C THR A 247 -10.03 -12.41 -4.48
N ILE A 248 -10.09 -11.10 -4.64
CA ILE A 248 -8.93 -10.26 -4.92
C ILE A 248 -8.47 -9.55 -3.64
N GLY A 249 -9.42 -8.98 -2.88
CA GLY A 249 -9.12 -8.15 -1.71
C GLY A 249 -8.46 -8.92 -0.58
N ILE A 250 -9.02 -10.07 -0.19
CA ILE A 250 -8.47 -10.87 0.92
C ILE A 250 -7.06 -11.39 0.63
N PRO A 251 -6.77 -12.04 -0.52
CA PRO A 251 -5.41 -12.49 -0.81
C PRO A 251 -4.41 -11.33 -0.87
N THR A 252 -4.82 -10.15 -1.41
CA THR A 252 -3.97 -8.96 -1.46
C THR A 252 -3.66 -8.43 -0.06
N GLY A 253 -4.67 -8.34 0.81
CA GLY A 253 -4.48 -7.90 2.20
C GLY A 253 -3.60 -8.87 3.00
N LEU A 254 -3.85 -10.16 2.87
CA LEU A 254 -3.01 -11.20 3.49
C LEU A 254 -1.56 -11.13 3.00
N GLN A 255 -1.34 -10.89 1.71
CA GLN A 255 0.01 -10.71 1.18
C GLN A 255 0.73 -9.55 1.85
N ASN A 256 0.08 -8.38 1.98
CA ASN A 256 0.66 -7.22 2.65
C ASN A 256 1.01 -7.52 4.12
N ALA A 257 0.11 -8.20 4.83
CA ALA A 257 0.33 -8.60 6.22
C ALA A 257 1.50 -9.59 6.37
N ILE A 258 1.58 -10.60 5.50
CA ILE A 258 2.66 -11.59 5.52
C ILE A 258 4.01 -10.95 5.15
N PHE A 259 4.04 -9.97 4.24
CA PHE A 259 5.24 -9.20 3.96
C PHE A 259 5.76 -8.43 5.19
N ALA A 260 4.86 -7.82 5.96
CA ALA A 260 5.25 -7.14 7.19
C ALA A 260 5.91 -8.12 8.18
N ILE A 261 5.34 -9.31 8.34
CA ILE A 261 5.91 -10.37 9.19
C ILE A 261 7.26 -10.87 8.64
N ALA A 262 7.37 -11.10 7.33
CA ALA A 262 8.61 -11.58 6.71
C ALA A 262 9.78 -10.59 6.90
N ASN A 263 9.50 -9.29 6.88
CA ASN A 263 10.51 -8.27 7.13
C ASN A 263 11.04 -8.29 8.58
N LEU A 264 10.27 -8.79 9.56
CA LEU A 264 10.78 -8.99 10.93
C LEU A 264 11.91 -10.01 10.98
N PHE A 265 11.80 -11.11 10.24
CA PHE A 265 12.88 -12.11 10.21
C PHE A 265 14.17 -11.53 9.61
N VAL A 266 14.04 -10.64 8.59
CA VAL A 266 15.20 -9.92 8.06
C VAL A 266 15.78 -8.98 9.12
N GLN A 267 14.91 -8.29 9.87
CA GLN A 267 15.33 -7.38 10.95
C GLN A 267 16.08 -8.12 12.07
N VAL A 268 15.66 -9.37 12.39
CA VAL A 268 16.41 -10.22 13.33
C VAL A 268 17.84 -10.46 12.83
N GLY A 269 18.03 -10.70 11.53
CA GLY A 269 19.35 -10.81 10.92
C GLY A 269 20.15 -9.50 11.00
N VAL A 270 19.51 -8.34 10.77
CA VAL A 270 20.17 -7.03 10.93
C VAL A 270 20.59 -6.80 12.39
N ASN A 271 19.75 -7.15 13.35
CA ASN A 271 20.00 -6.94 14.78
C ASN A 271 21.13 -7.83 15.34
N SER A 272 21.65 -8.80 14.57
CA SER A 272 22.84 -9.58 14.99
C SER A 272 24.15 -8.82 14.79
N PHE A 273 24.13 -7.67 14.13
CA PHE A 273 25.30 -6.80 13.95
C PHE A 273 25.41 -5.76 15.06
N ASP A 274 26.49 -4.96 15.02
CA ASP A 274 26.73 -3.86 15.94
C ASP A 274 25.69 -2.73 15.81
N ALA A 275 25.59 -1.90 16.83
CA ALA A 275 24.61 -0.81 16.89
C ALA A 275 24.74 0.20 15.75
N VAL A 276 25.96 0.43 15.24
CA VAL A 276 26.25 1.33 14.12
C VAL A 276 25.61 0.80 12.85
N THR A 277 25.80 -0.49 12.54
CA THR A 277 25.22 -1.18 11.38
C THR A 277 23.68 -1.20 11.46
N VAL A 278 23.12 -1.51 12.64
CA VAL A 278 21.66 -1.51 12.86
C VAL A 278 21.07 -0.12 12.63
N SER A 279 21.73 0.92 13.15
CA SER A 279 21.27 2.31 12.98
C SER A 279 21.35 2.76 11.52
N GLY A 280 22.44 2.41 10.81
CA GLY A 280 22.58 2.69 9.38
C GLY A 280 21.54 1.99 8.53
N ALA A 281 21.25 0.71 8.83
CA ALA A 281 20.20 -0.05 8.19
C ALA A 281 18.80 0.57 8.40
N ALA A 282 18.50 1.04 9.61
CA ALA A 282 17.24 1.71 9.93
C ALA A 282 17.10 3.06 9.19
N ALA A 283 18.17 3.87 9.14
CA ALA A 283 18.18 5.12 8.37
C ALA A 283 17.91 4.87 6.88
N ALA A 284 18.58 3.87 6.29
CA ALA A 284 18.41 3.51 4.88
C ALA A 284 17.02 2.92 4.57
N ALA A 285 16.36 2.23 5.52
CA ALA A 285 15.03 1.68 5.33
C ALA A 285 13.95 2.76 5.07
N ASN A 286 14.19 4.01 5.48
CA ASN A 286 13.30 5.13 5.11
C ASN A 286 13.31 5.40 3.61
N ALA A 287 14.48 5.27 2.95
CA ALA A 287 14.58 5.38 1.49
C ALA A 287 13.80 4.25 0.81
N ASP A 288 13.96 3.00 1.29
CA ASP A 288 13.21 1.85 0.77
C ASP A 288 11.71 2.11 0.81
N THR A 289 11.20 2.55 1.96
CA THR A 289 9.77 2.83 2.17
C THR A 289 9.26 3.88 1.19
N LEU A 290 9.98 4.98 1.01
CA LEU A 290 9.61 6.04 0.09
C LEU A 290 9.55 5.53 -1.36
N LEU A 291 10.59 4.81 -1.80
CA LEU A 291 10.67 4.31 -3.17
C LEU A 291 9.59 3.27 -3.49
N PHE A 292 9.39 2.30 -2.60
CA PHE A 292 8.35 1.28 -2.81
C PHE A 292 6.96 1.88 -2.90
N ASN A 293 6.66 2.88 -2.07
CA ASN A 293 5.39 3.60 -2.13
C ASN A 293 5.24 4.36 -3.46
N MET A 294 6.29 5.02 -3.95
CA MET A 294 6.26 5.67 -5.27
C MET A 294 5.99 4.67 -6.41
N MET A 295 6.63 3.50 -6.38
CA MET A 295 6.43 2.45 -7.39
C MET A 295 5.04 1.81 -7.29
N ALA A 296 4.46 1.68 -6.09
CA ALA A 296 3.13 1.11 -5.85
C ALA A 296 2.01 1.85 -6.60
N ALA A 297 2.19 3.14 -6.87
CA ALA A 297 1.27 3.91 -7.68
C ALA A 297 1.12 3.35 -9.11
N PHE A 298 2.22 2.89 -9.71
CA PHE A 298 2.20 2.28 -11.04
C PHE A 298 1.61 0.86 -11.02
N TYR A 299 1.78 0.11 -9.93
CA TYR A 299 1.15 -1.20 -9.76
C TYR A 299 -0.37 -1.09 -9.61
N THR A 300 -0.84 -0.09 -8.87
CA THR A 300 -2.27 0.24 -8.80
C THR A 300 -2.80 0.65 -10.18
N GLY A 301 -2.05 1.46 -10.92
CA GLY A 301 -2.34 1.80 -12.31
C GLY A 301 -2.41 0.56 -13.20
N CYS A 302 -1.43 -0.34 -13.11
CA CYS A 302 -1.42 -1.60 -13.84
C CYS A 302 -2.72 -2.39 -13.63
N ALA A 303 -3.09 -2.64 -12.38
CA ALA A 303 -4.29 -3.40 -12.05
C ALA A 303 -5.57 -2.75 -12.60
N SER A 304 -5.68 -1.41 -12.48
CA SER A 304 -6.84 -0.64 -12.98
C SER A 304 -6.94 -0.68 -14.50
N PHE A 305 -5.83 -0.40 -15.22
CA PHE A 305 -5.81 -0.39 -16.68
C PHE A 305 -6.01 -1.78 -17.26
N VAL A 306 -5.36 -2.80 -16.70
CA VAL A 306 -5.52 -4.21 -17.13
C VAL A 306 -6.98 -4.63 -16.93
N SER A 307 -7.56 -4.39 -15.77
CA SER A 307 -8.94 -4.79 -15.46
C SER A 307 -9.96 -4.07 -16.35
N ARG A 308 -9.77 -2.77 -16.57
CA ARG A 308 -10.63 -1.96 -17.44
C ARG A 308 -10.58 -2.42 -18.90
N ASN A 309 -9.37 -2.66 -19.42
CA ASN A 309 -9.19 -3.15 -20.80
C ASN A 309 -9.65 -4.58 -20.97
N TRP A 310 -9.52 -5.41 -19.94
CA TRP A 310 -10.07 -6.77 -19.96
C TRP A 310 -11.60 -6.75 -20.03
N GLY A 311 -12.25 -5.92 -19.19
CA GLY A 311 -13.70 -5.72 -19.26
C GLY A 311 -14.16 -5.23 -20.64
N ALA A 312 -13.39 -4.36 -21.29
CA ALA A 312 -13.68 -3.82 -22.61
C ALA A 312 -13.31 -4.75 -23.80
N GLY A 313 -12.80 -5.96 -23.54
CA GLY A 313 -12.36 -6.89 -24.57
C GLY A 313 -11.10 -6.47 -25.36
N LYS A 314 -10.39 -5.42 -24.88
CA LYS A 314 -9.19 -4.86 -25.54
C LYS A 314 -7.91 -5.62 -25.14
N THR A 315 -7.79 -6.88 -25.56
CA THR A 315 -6.75 -7.82 -25.13
C THR A 315 -5.31 -7.31 -25.35
N GLN A 316 -5.02 -6.73 -26.51
CA GLN A 316 -3.69 -6.18 -26.79
C GLN A 316 -3.28 -5.06 -25.82
N ARG A 317 -4.26 -4.27 -25.32
CA ARG A 317 -3.98 -3.20 -24.36
C ARG A 317 -3.66 -3.75 -22.97
N ILE A 318 -4.08 -4.97 -22.64
CA ILE A 318 -3.74 -5.63 -21.36
C ILE A 318 -2.22 -5.79 -21.24
N THR A 319 -1.59 -6.45 -22.23
CA THR A 319 -0.13 -6.65 -22.23
C THR A 319 0.64 -5.34 -22.31
N LYS A 320 0.16 -4.40 -23.15
CA LYS A 320 0.77 -3.07 -23.24
C LYS A 320 0.67 -2.30 -21.92
N SER A 321 -0.45 -2.36 -21.21
CA SER A 321 -0.62 -1.72 -19.89
C SER A 321 0.34 -2.30 -18.86
N TYR A 322 0.50 -3.63 -18.84
CA TYR A 322 1.49 -4.31 -18.00
C TYR A 322 2.92 -3.82 -18.28
N LEU A 323 3.34 -3.82 -19.56
CA LEU A 323 4.68 -3.40 -19.95
C LEU A 323 4.95 -1.93 -19.62
N VAL A 324 4.01 -1.03 -19.93
CA VAL A 324 4.14 0.40 -19.64
C VAL A 324 4.26 0.64 -18.13
N SER A 325 3.45 -0.03 -17.33
CA SER A 325 3.52 0.07 -15.86
C SER A 325 4.88 -0.43 -15.33
N MET A 326 5.33 -1.57 -15.81
CA MET A 326 6.63 -2.14 -15.44
C MET A 326 7.79 -1.20 -15.83
N CYS A 327 7.75 -0.63 -17.04
CA CYS A 327 8.77 0.33 -17.50
C CYS A 327 8.81 1.59 -16.62
N TYR A 328 7.63 2.15 -16.27
CA TYR A 328 7.59 3.32 -15.38
C TYR A 328 8.08 3.00 -13.98
N ALA A 329 7.64 1.89 -13.40
CA ALA A 329 8.09 1.50 -12.06
C ALA A 329 9.60 1.22 -12.04
N ALA A 330 10.14 0.50 -13.03
CA ALA A 330 11.57 0.26 -13.18
C ALA A 330 12.35 1.56 -13.43
N GLY A 331 11.80 2.48 -14.24
CA GLY A 331 12.39 3.79 -14.49
C GLY A 331 12.47 4.65 -13.22
N VAL A 332 11.40 4.69 -12.42
CA VAL A 332 11.41 5.37 -11.12
C VAL A 332 12.42 4.71 -10.18
N GLY A 333 12.42 3.37 -10.09
CA GLY A 333 13.39 2.63 -9.29
C GLY A 333 14.83 2.90 -9.71
N ALA A 334 15.12 2.94 -11.02
CA ALA A 334 16.45 3.24 -11.54
C ALA A 334 16.87 4.69 -11.25
N ILE A 335 16.00 5.67 -11.55
CA ILE A 335 16.30 7.09 -11.33
C ILE A 335 16.54 7.36 -9.84
N CYS A 336 15.63 6.91 -8.98
CA CYS A 336 15.77 7.10 -7.55
C CYS A 336 16.96 6.30 -6.98
N GLY A 337 17.21 5.09 -7.48
CA GLY A 337 18.41 4.30 -7.12
C GLY A 337 19.69 5.04 -7.44
N VAL A 338 19.82 5.62 -8.64
CA VAL A 338 20.99 6.45 -9.02
C VAL A 338 21.07 7.69 -8.14
N LEU A 339 19.97 8.38 -7.87
CA LEU A 339 19.96 9.54 -6.97
C LEU A 339 20.42 9.18 -5.55
N LEU A 340 20.01 8.02 -5.03
CA LEU A 340 20.47 7.52 -3.73
C LEU A 340 21.95 7.11 -3.75
N LEU A 341 22.47 6.61 -4.85
CA LEU A 341 23.92 6.34 -4.98
C LEU A 341 24.75 7.63 -4.99
N LEU A 342 24.24 8.70 -5.62
CA LEU A 342 24.92 9.99 -5.72
C LEU A 342 24.77 10.85 -4.46
N PHE A 343 23.57 10.93 -3.93
CA PHE A 343 23.18 11.83 -2.83
C PHE A 343 22.80 11.09 -1.54
N GLY A 344 23.02 9.78 -1.47
CA GLY A 344 22.60 8.95 -0.32
C GLY A 344 23.24 9.38 0.99
N ARG A 345 24.49 9.86 1.00
CA ARG A 345 25.12 10.41 2.20
C ARG A 345 24.34 11.62 2.74
N SER A 346 23.94 12.55 1.86
CA SER A 346 23.12 13.70 2.25
C SER A 346 21.73 13.30 2.70
N PHE A 347 21.15 12.27 2.10
CA PHE A 347 19.86 11.72 2.54
C PHE A 347 19.99 11.08 3.94
N LEU A 348 21.00 10.26 4.17
CA LEU A 348 21.23 9.58 5.45
C LEU A 348 21.60 10.57 6.57
N SER A 349 22.27 11.69 6.24
CA SER A 349 22.59 12.74 7.23
C SER A 349 21.35 13.46 7.78
N LEU A 350 20.16 13.29 7.17
CA LEU A 350 18.89 13.74 7.76
C LEU A 350 18.49 12.91 8.99
N PHE A 351 19.02 11.70 9.13
CA PHE A 351 18.64 10.73 10.15
C PHE A 351 19.77 10.43 11.13
N ALA A 352 21.04 10.65 10.74
CA ALA A 352 22.20 10.33 11.55
C ALA A 352 23.35 11.33 11.33
N ASN A 353 24.05 11.69 12.39
CA ASN A 353 25.20 12.59 12.33
C ASN A 353 26.55 11.85 12.31
N GLU A 354 26.58 10.59 12.74
CA GLU A 354 27.80 9.79 12.82
C GLU A 354 28.17 9.21 11.45
N THR A 355 29.42 9.42 11.06
CA THR A 355 29.97 8.95 9.77
C THR A 355 29.87 7.43 9.61
N GLY A 356 30.10 6.67 10.68
CA GLY A 356 30.01 5.21 10.69
C GLY A 356 28.57 4.72 10.38
N VAL A 357 27.56 5.36 10.94
CA VAL A 357 26.13 5.07 10.68
C VAL A 357 25.77 5.39 9.23
N ILE A 358 26.27 6.52 8.70
CA ILE A 358 26.06 6.90 7.30
C ILE A 358 26.73 5.89 6.36
N ASP A 359 27.95 5.43 6.67
CA ASP A 359 28.67 4.44 5.86
C ASP A 359 27.94 3.09 5.82
N ALA A 360 27.47 2.61 6.97
CA ALA A 360 26.65 1.40 7.06
C ALA A 360 25.33 1.52 6.29
N GLY A 361 24.68 2.68 6.36
CA GLY A 361 23.48 2.97 5.57
C GLY A 361 23.75 2.99 4.06
N MET A 362 24.90 3.53 3.64
CA MET A 362 25.33 3.54 2.24
C MET A 362 25.59 2.13 1.69
N GLU A 363 26.12 1.20 2.51
CA GLU A 363 26.29 -0.20 2.11
C GLU A 363 24.94 -0.83 1.73
N ARG A 364 23.91 -0.62 2.56
CA ARG A 364 22.55 -1.04 2.23
C ARG A 364 22.03 -0.39 0.95
N LEU A 365 22.14 0.93 0.83
CA LEU A 365 21.62 1.66 -0.33
C LEU A 365 22.28 1.22 -1.65
N ARG A 366 23.57 0.88 -1.64
CA ARG A 366 24.27 0.35 -2.83
C ARG A 366 23.64 -0.93 -3.34
N ILE A 367 23.32 -1.88 -2.46
CA ILE A 367 22.69 -3.15 -2.85
C ILE A 367 21.22 -2.95 -3.22
N MET A 368 20.48 -2.18 -2.42
CA MET A 368 19.07 -1.96 -2.63
C MET A 368 18.76 -1.18 -3.91
N SER A 369 19.64 -0.29 -4.36
CA SER A 369 19.49 0.46 -5.62
C SER A 369 19.36 -0.46 -6.84
N PHE A 370 20.05 -1.60 -6.86
CA PHE A 370 19.83 -2.63 -7.90
C PHE A 370 18.49 -3.36 -7.71
N SER A 371 18.12 -3.63 -6.47
CA SER A 371 16.89 -4.32 -6.13
C SER A 371 15.64 -3.56 -6.59
N TYR A 372 15.66 -2.22 -6.56
CA TYR A 372 14.54 -1.38 -7.02
C TYR A 372 14.24 -1.51 -8.51
N VAL A 373 15.22 -1.89 -9.33
CA VAL A 373 15.02 -2.15 -10.76
C VAL A 373 14.43 -3.54 -11.01
N VAL A 374 14.73 -4.50 -10.12
CA VAL A 374 14.29 -5.90 -10.23
C VAL A 374 12.86 -6.08 -9.69
N SER A 375 12.50 -5.40 -8.59
CA SER A 375 11.20 -5.57 -7.92
C SER A 375 9.99 -5.33 -8.83
N PRO A 376 9.99 -4.40 -9.81
CA PRO A 376 8.88 -4.21 -10.72
C PRO A 376 8.50 -5.43 -11.54
N LEU A 377 9.44 -6.32 -11.82
CA LEU A 377 9.14 -7.58 -12.50
C LEU A 377 8.14 -8.43 -11.70
N MET A 378 8.30 -8.48 -10.39
CA MET A 378 7.40 -9.18 -9.48
C MET A 378 6.07 -8.42 -9.34
N ASP A 379 6.13 -7.17 -8.88
CA ASP A 379 4.94 -6.44 -8.46
C ASP A 379 4.02 -6.04 -9.61
N ALA A 380 4.56 -5.68 -10.78
CA ALA A 380 3.73 -5.42 -11.96
C ALA A 380 3.08 -6.71 -12.49
N SER A 381 3.76 -7.87 -12.40
CA SER A 381 3.18 -9.16 -12.81
C SER A 381 2.04 -9.58 -11.89
N ILE A 382 2.17 -9.36 -10.58
CA ILE A 382 1.12 -9.56 -9.60
C ILE A 382 -0.07 -8.64 -9.89
N ALA A 383 0.19 -7.34 -10.11
CA ALA A 383 -0.83 -6.35 -10.40
C ALA A 383 -1.61 -6.68 -11.69
N ALA A 384 -0.91 -7.12 -12.73
CA ALA A 384 -1.53 -7.55 -13.99
C ALA A 384 -2.37 -8.82 -13.79
N SER A 385 -1.89 -9.79 -13.02
CA SER A 385 -2.62 -11.01 -12.68
C SER A 385 -3.90 -10.69 -11.89
N ARG A 386 -3.83 -9.77 -10.92
CA ARG A 386 -5.01 -9.25 -10.20
C ARG A 386 -5.99 -8.56 -11.15
N GLY A 387 -5.47 -7.75 -12.07
CA GLY A 387 -6.27 -7.05 -13.08
C GLY A 387 -7.11 -8.01 -13.95
N ILE A 388 -6.59 -9.20 -14.28
CA ILE A 388 -7.37 -10.26 -14.95
C ILE A 388 -8.19 -11.13 -13.99
N GLY A 389 -8.29 -10.76 -12.70
CA GLY A 389 -9.10 -11.45 -11.69
C GLY A 389 -8.44 -12.68 -11.07
N LYS A 390 -7.12 -12.83 -11.21
CA LYS A 390 -6.34 -13.94 -10.62
C LYS A 390 -5.46 -13.39 -9.50
N SER A 391 -5.85 -13.60 -8.23
CA SER A 391 -5.12 -13.08 -7.07
C SER A 391 -4.54 -14.19 -6.19
N VAL A 392 -5.26 -15.30 -6.00
CA VAL A 392 -4.87 -16.35 -5.05
C VAL A 392 -3.51 -16.96 -5.38
N VAL A 393 -3.32 -17.42 -6.63
CA VAL A 393 -2.05 -18.07 -7.03
C VAL A 393 -0.87 -17.09 -6.99
N PRO A 394 -0.97 -15.85 -7.51
CA PRO A 394 0.06 -14.82 -7.30
C PRO A 394 0.41 -14.61 -5.84
N THR A 395 -0.57 -14.50 -4.96
CA THR A 395 -0.32 -14.36 -3.53
C THR A 395 0.48 -15.54 -2.97
N VAL A 396 0.14 -16.78 -3.35
CA VAL A 396 0.89 -17.98 -2.91
C VAL A 396 2.33 -17.95 -3.45
N ILE A 397 2.52 -17.60 -4.73
CA ILE A 397 3.87 -17.49 -5.32
C ILE A 397 4.72 -16.47 -4.55
N VAL A 398 4.17 -15.32 -4.23
CA VAL A 398 4.86 -14.27 -3.45
C VAL A 398 5.17 -14.74 -2.03
N VAL A 399 4.20 -15.34 -1.34
CA VAL A 399 4.42 -15.85 0.03
C VAL A 399 5.54 -16.87 0.04
N MET A 400 5.55 -17.81 -0.90
CA MET A 400 6.61 -18.82 -0.98
C MET A 400 7.95 -18.24 -1.47
N GLY A 401 7.93 -17.45 -2.54
CA GLY A 401 9.15 -16.96 -3.19
C GLY A 401 9.78 -15.75 -2.51
N SER A 402 9.01 -14.94 -1.80
CA SER A 402 9.55 -13.77 -1.08
C SER A 402 9.54 -13.94 0.43
N CYS A 403 8.47 -14.45 1.05
CA CYS A 403 8.41 -14.52 2.50
C CYS A 403 9.11 -15.78 3.04
N VAL A 404 8.71 -16.97 2.60
CA VAL A 404 9.32 -18.24 3.05
C VAL A 404 10.80 -18.29 2.62
N PHE A 405 11.09 -17.89 1.39
CA PHE A 405 12.47 -17.83 0.89
C PHE A 405 13.37 -16.94 1.76
N ARG A 406 12.88 -15.78 2.22
CA ARG A 406 13.65 -14.90 3.11
C ARG A 406 13.96 -15.56 4.44
N VAL A 407 12.99 -16.24 5.02
CA VAL A 407 13.23 -16.98 6.27
C VAL A 407 14.29 -18.07 6.07
N ILE A 408 14.16 -18.88 5.00
CA ILE A 408 15.15 -19.93 4.68
C ILE A 408 16.53 -19.27 4.47
N TRP A 409 16.62 -18.18 3.72
CA TRP A 409 17.90 -17.49 3.46
C TRP A 409 18.58 -17.03 4.74
N VAL A 410 17.85 -16.44 5.67
CA VAL A 410 18.40 -15.97 6.96
C VAL A 410 18.96 -17.13 7.77
N TYR A 411 18.29 -18.27 7.82
CA TYR A 411 18.75 -19.42 8.61
C TYR A 411 19.72 -20.36 7.88
N THR A 412 20.01 -20.10 6.60
CA THR A 412 20.95 -20.91 5.79
C THR A 412 22.11 -20.07 5.27
N ILE A 413 21.90 -19.31 4.20
CA ILE A 413 22.95 -18.56 3.50
C ILE A 413 23.52 -17.47 4.39
N PHE A 414 22.66 -16.67 5.02
CA PHE A 414 23.15 -15.64 5.94
C PHE A 414 23.82 -16.25 7.17
N ALA A 415 23.30 -17.33 7.74
CA ALA A 415 23.94 -18.03 8.86
C ALA A 415 25.33 -18.60 8.49
N TRP A 416 25.55 -18.98 7.22
CA TRP A 416 26.84 -19.46 6.75
C TRP A 416 27.87 -18.34 6.54
N PHE A 417 27.47 -17.26 5.85
CA PHE A 417 28.41 -16.17 5.49
C PHE A 417 28.57 -15.12 6.59
N GLY A 418 27.59 -14.87 7.42
CA GLY A 418 27.61 -13.93 8.53
C GLY A 418 27.85 -12.45 8.15
N THR A 419 27.67 -12.08 6.88
CA THR A 419 27.94 -10.72 6.40
C THR A 419 26.66 -9.96 6.12
N ILE A 420 26.67 -8.63 6.38
CA ILE A 420 25.50 -7.76 6.10
C ILE A 420 25.17 -7.73 4.60
N THR A 421 26.18 -7.82 3.74
CA THR A 421 26.02 -7.91 2.29
C THR A 421 25.23 -9.17 1.91
N SER A 422 25.58 -10.35 2.49
CA SER A 422 24.83 -11.61 2.23
C SER A 422 23.39 -11.52 2.67
N LEU A 423 23.11 -10.76 3.74
CA LEU A 423 21.74 -10.53 4.19
C LEU A 423 20.95 -9.67 3.20
N TYR A 424 21.51 -8.57 2.67
CA TYR A 424 20.80 -7.71 1.73
C TYR A 424 20.63 -8.31 0.33
N LEU A 425 21.54 -9.17 -0.11
CA LEU A 425 21.40 -9.88 -1.38
C LEU A 425 20.13 -10.73 -1.46
N LEU A 426 19.57 -11.16 -0.32
CA LEU A 426 18.29 -11.88 -0.30
C LEU A 426 17.16 -11.16 -1.06
N TYR A 427 17.15 -9.81 -1.05
CA TYR A 427 16.12 -9.03 -1.73
C TYR A 427 16.19 -9.22 -3.24
N ILE A 428 17.41 -9.13 -3.82
CA ILE A 428 17.63 -9.29 -5.26
C ILE A 428 17.20 -10.69 -5.70
N PHE A 429 17.67 -11.75 -5.02
CA PHE A 429 17.36 -13.12 -5.38
C PHE A 429 15.89 -13.46 -5.18
N SER A 430 15.29 -13.07 -4.05
CA SER A 430 13.89 -13.34 -3.77
C SER A 430 12.96 -12.68 -4.80
N TRP A 431 13.22 -11.43 -5.18
CA TRP A 431 12.41 -10.71 -6.16
C TRP A 431 12.64 -11.18 -7.59
N ALA A 432 13.87 -11.56 -7.96
CA ALA A 432 14.15 -12.12 -9.28
C ALA A 432 13.45 -13.47 -9.49
N ILE A 433 13.56 -14.38 -8.51
CA ILE A 433 12.93 -15.72 -8.57
C ILE A 433 11.41 -15.58 -8.56
N THR A 434 10.87 -14.81 -7.61
CA THR A 434 9.43 -14.58 -7.49
C THR A 434 8.89 -13.88 -8.73
N GLY A 435 9.60 -12.86 -9.24
CA GLY A 435 9.22 -12.13 -10.43
C GLY A 435 9.20 -12.99 -11.69
N ALA A 436 10.16 -13.89 -11.86
CA ALA A 436 10.16 -14.86 -12.96
C ALA A 436 8.96 -15.81 -12.88
N ALA A 437 8.67 -16.33 -11.67
CA ALA A 437 7.50 -17.19 -11.45
C ALA A 437 6.18 -16.46 -11.73
N GLU A 438 6.02 -15.22 -11.25
CA GLU A 438 4.86 -14.39 -11.48
C GLU A 438 4.66 -14.04 -12.96
N LEU A 439 5.73 -13.70 -13.67
CA LEU A 439 5.70 -13.44 -15.11
C LEU A 439 5.22 -14.67 -15.88
N LEU A 440 5.75 -15.86 -15.54
CA LEU A 440 5.35 -17.11 -16.17
C LEU A 440 3.88 -17.43 -15.88
N TYR A 441 3.43 -17.21 -14.65
CA TYR A 441 2.02 -17.39 -14.26
C TYR A 441 1.11 -16.42 -15.01
N PHE A 442 1.47 -15.13 -15.05
CA PHE A 442 0.69 -14.12 -15.78
C PHE A 442 0.58 -14.48 -17.27
N ARG A 443 1.68 -14.83 -17.94
CA ARG A 443 1.68 -15.23 -19.35
C ARG A 443 0.77 -16.43 -19.62
N ARG A 444 0.83 -17.46 -18.77
CA ARG A 444 -0.04 -18.65 -18.89
C ARG A 444 -1.51 -18.31 -18.66
N SER A 445 -1.80 -17.52 -17.64
CA SER A 445 -3.17 -17.10 -17.30
C SER A 445 -3.77 -16.18 -18.35
N TYR A 446 -2.98 -15.26 -18.90
CA TYR A 446 -3.38 -14.37 -19.98
C TYR A 446 -3.74 -15.17 -21.26
N LYS A 447 -2.90 -16.14 -21.67
CA LYS A 447 -3.22 -17.01 -22.81
C LYS A 447 -4.54 -17.76 -22.63
N LYS A 448 -4.79 -18.33 -21.43
CA LYS A 448 -6.07 -19.02 -21.13
C LYS A 448 -7.26 -18.08 -21.22
N VAL A 449 -7.12 -16.83 -20.75
CA VAL A 449 -8.19 -15.81 -20.78
C VAL A 449 -8.53 -15.40 -22.22
N ILE A 450 -7.50 -15.23 -23.09
CA ILE A 450 -7.73 -14.92 -24.52
C ILE A 450 -8.44 -16.07 -25.23
N LEU A 451 -7.97 -17.31 -25.05
CA LEU A 451 -8.59 -18.48 -25.66
C LEU A 451 -10.05 -18.64 -25.24
N ALA A 452 -10.36 -18.36 -23.98
CA ALA A 452 -11.75 -18.38 -23.50
C ALA A 452 -12.63 -17.29 -24.12
N GLN A 453 -12.06 -16.12 -24.47
CA GLN A 453 -12.80 -15.03 -25.13
C GLN A 453 -13.01 -15.24 -26.64
N GLN A 454 -12.13 -16.02 -27.29
CA GLN A 454 -12.26 -16.35 -28.73
C GLN A 454 -13.29 -17.46 -29.00
N ASN A 455 -13.63 -18.23 -27.97
CA ASN A 455 -14.62 -19.32 -28.07
C ASN A 455 -16.05 -18.87 -27.66
N TRP A 456 -16.26 -17.57 -27.47
CA TRP A 456 -17.58 -16.92 -27.30
C TRP A 456 -17.86 -15.98 -28.49
#